data_2f871edaf6462a8620f958d59c681b5d
#
_entry.id   2f871edaf6462a8620f958d59c681b5d
#
_cell.length_a   1.000
_cell.length_b   1.000
_cell.length_c   1.000
_cell.angle_alpha   90.00
_cell.angle_beta   90.00
_cell.angle_gamma   90.00
#
_symmetry.space_group_name_H-M   'P 1'
#
loop_
_entity.id
_entity.type
_entity.pdbx_description
1 polymer ?
#
loop_
_entity_poly.entity_id
_entity_poly.type
_entity_poly.pdbx_seq_one_letter_code
_entity_poly.pdbx_strand_id
1 'polypeptide(L)'
;MTTPPLERVLDVPRLPPRRGDSHKGDYGRVLVVAGSRGFSGAAVLCGRGALRGGAGLVTVACPRDVQDVVAAGDPCFMTYALTDRAGDLPKADVVAVGPGLGLHAGDFVRDLLAHFAGPVVIDADALAALVPGSFARSVPAVLTPHPGEFARLVGRPVTDVQADREGLAVAFARTEGVVLLLKGSGTVVTDGVRVTTNTTGNPGMATGGCGDVLTGLIAALLGQGLPPFEAAALGAWAHGRAGDLAAVRVGEVSLTAVDLLDHLPAALIASHR
;
A
#
# COMPACT_ATOMS: atom_id res chain seq x y z
N MET A 1 13.67 -27.46 -14.23
CA MET A 1 12.51 -27.45 -13.31
C MET A 1 11.35 -26.79 -14.02
N THR A 2 10.21 -27.46 -14.17
CA THR A 2 9.02 -26.89 -14.81
C THR A 2 8.43 -25.82 -13.88
N THR A 3 8.22 -24.63 -14.42
CA THR A 3 7.55 -23.54 -13.68
C THR A 3 6.14 -24.03 -13.29
N PRO A 4 5.73 -23.92 -12.01
CA PRO A 4 4.38 -24.31 -11.62
C PRO A 4 3.34 -23.49 -12.40
N PRO A 5 2.17 -24.08 -12.71
CA PRO A 5 1.10 -23.37 -13.38
C PRO A 5 0.64 -22.18 -12.51
N LEU A 6 0.28 -21.08 -13.17
CA LEU A 6 -0.23 -19.87 -12.52
C LEU A 6 -1.66 -20.13 -12.03
N GLU A 7 -1.89 -19.94 -10.74
CA GLU A 7 -3.22 -20.07 -10.12
C GLU A 7 -4.00 -18.75 -10.25
N ARG A 8 -5.22 -18.79 -10.80
CA ARG A 8 -6.11 -17.63 -10.86
C ARG A 8 -7.03 -17.61 -9.66
N VAL A 9 -6.89 -16.57 -8.83
CA VAL A 9 -7.74 -16.35 -7.65
C VAL A 9 -8.87 -15.40 -8.04
N LEU A 10 -10.11 -15.88 -7.94
CA LEU A 10 -11.32 -15.11 -8.28
C LEU A 10 -12.03 -14.55 -7.04
N ASP A 11 -11.86 -15.21 -5.91
CA ASP A 11 -12.52 -14.82 -4.67
C ASP A 11 -11.80 -13.63 -4.01
N VAL A 12 -12.61 -12.71 -3.47
CA VAL A 12 -12.10 -11.61 -2.67
C VAL A 12 -11.78 -12.13 -1.26
N PRO A 13 -10.55 -11.98 -0.77
CA PRO A 13 -10.19 -12.36 0.59
C PRO A 13 -11.00 -11.59 1.62
N ARG A 14 -11.13 -12.16 2.83
CA ARG A 14 -11.92 -11.56 3.92
C ARG A 14 -11.08 -11.44 5.18
N LEU A 15 -11.31 -10.37 5.93
CA LEU A 15 -10.80 -10.27 7.29
C LEU A 15 -11.62 -11.18 8.22
N PRO A 16 -10.98 -11.83 9.20
CA PRO A 16 -11.71 -12.51 10.25
C PRO A 16 -12.52 -11.49 11.08
N PRO A 17 -13.68 -11.88 11.63
CA PRO A 17 -14.44 -11.01 12.51
C PRO A 17 -13.63 -10.68 13.78
N ARG A 18 -13.77 -9.45 14.27
CA ARG A 18 -13.15 -9.02 15.52
C ARG A 18 -13.77 -9.75 16.71
N ARG A 19 -12.92 -10.24 17.61
CA ARG A 19 -13.39 -10.86 18.86
C ARG A 19 -13.86 -9.80 19.83
N GLY A 20 -14.86 -10.12 20.66
CA GLY A 20 -15.41 -9.19 21.64
C GLY A 20 -14.45 -8.82 22.78
N ASP A 21 -13.42 -9.66 23.04
CA ASP A 21 -12.40 -9.49 24.06
C ASP A 21 -11.07 -8.91 23.54
N SER A 22 -11.05 -8.46 22.28
CA SER A 22 -9.85 -7.96 21.61
C SER A 22 -9.48 -6.54 22.03
N HIS A 23 -8.22 -6.21 21.90
CA HIS A 23 -7.66 -4.88 22.16
C HIS A 23 -6.86 -4.35 20.96
N LYS A 24 -6.47 -3.08 21.00
CA LYS A 24 -5.79 -2.42 19.87
C LYS A 24 -4.49 -3.13 19.42
N GLY A 25 -3.81 -3.85 20.31
CA GLY A 25 -2.59 -4.60 19.98
C GLY A 25 -2.84 -5.80 19.08
N ASP A 26 -4.07 -6.35 19.03
CA ASP A 26 -4.43 -7.52 18.21
C ASP A 26 -4.61 -7.16 16.72
N TYR A 27 -4.68 -5.87 16.40
CA TYR A 27 -4.93 -5.38 15.04
C TYR A 27 -3.73 -4.68 14.40
N GLY A 28 -2.54 -4.90 14.98
CA GLY A 28 -1.26 -4.46 14.44
C GLY A 28 -0.93 -2.99 14.72
N ARG A 29 0.38 -2.76 14.80
CA ARG A 29 1.00 -1.43 14.84
C ARG A 29 1.55 -1.12 13.48
N VAL A 30 0.93 -0.17 12.78
CA VAL A 30 1.37 0.29 11.46
C VAL A 30 2.22 1.55 11.63
N LEU A 31 3.43 1.51 11.11
CA LEU A 31 4.29 2.67 10.94
C LEU A 31 4.24 3.12 9.49
N VAL A 32 3.79 4.34 9.28
CA VAL A 32 3.79 5.01 7.97
C VAL A 32 5.01 5.90 7.90
N VAL A 33 5.92 5.66 6.98
CA VAL A 33 7.09 6.49 6.69
C VAL A 33 6.82 7.26 5.41
N ALA A 34 6.39 8.51 5.53
CA ALA A 34 5.81 9.26 4.43
C ALA A 34 5.88 10.78 4.62
N GLY A 35 5.67 11.52 3.54
CA GLY A 35 5.57 12.97 3.56
C GLY A 35 6.92 13.67 3.52
N SER A 36 6.87 14.86 2.94
CA SER A 36 7.96 15.85 2.92
C SER A 36 7.35 17.22 2.68
N ARG A 37 8.19 18.26 2.64
CA ARG A 37 7.73 19.62 2.34
C ARG A 37 7.03 19.67 0.97
N GLY A 38 5.77 20.12 0.96
CA GLY A 38 4.89 20.12 -0.21
C GLY A 38 4.08 18.82 -0.39
N PHE A 39 4.41 17.74 0.35
CA PHE A 39 3.76 16.42 0.24
C PHE A 39 3.27 15.89 1.60
N SER A 40 3.04 16.77 2.59
CA SER A 40 2.50 16.38 3.90
C SER A 40 1.13 15.67 3.80
N GLY A 41 0.32 16.03 2.79
CA GLY A 41 -0.97 15.39 2.52
C GLY A 41 -0.87 13.90 2.23
N ALA A 42 0.19 13.44 1.55
CA ALA A 42 0.41 12.02 1.28
C ALA A 42 0.59 11.20 2.58
N ALA A 43 1.33 11.75 3.55
CA ALA A 43 1.50 11.14 4.88
C ALA A 43 0.16 11.03 5.63
N VAL A 44 -0.66 12.08 5.58
CA VAL A 44 -1.99 12.09 6.21
C VAL A 44 -2.92 11.07 5.55
N LEU A 45 -2.99 11.04 4.22
CA LEU A 45 -3.83 10.11 3.47
C LEU A 45 -3.44 8.65 3.72
N CYS A 46 -2.14 8.34 3.73
CA CYS A 46 -1.64 7.01 4.03
C CYS A 46 -1.96 6.60 5.49
N GLY A 47 -1.73 7.49 6.46
CA GLY A 47 -2.08 7.27 7.86
C GLY A 47 -3.59 7.03 8.06
N ARG A 48 -4.43 7.85 7.44
CA ARG A 48 -5.89 7.67 7.45
C ARG A 48 -6.33 6.40 6.73
N GLY A 49 -5.67 6.02 5.64
CA GLY A 49 -5.87 4.74 4.96
C GLY A 49 -5.63 3.56 5.90
N ALA A 50 -4.55 3.61 6.69
CA ALA A 50 -4.27 2.59 7.71
C ALA A 50 -5.31 2.57 8.83
N LEU A 51 -5.77 3.73 9.32
CA LEU A 51 -6.85 3.81 10.32
C LEU A 51 -8.15 3.22 9.79
N ARG A 52 -8.57 3.59 8.57
CA ARG A 52 -9.79 3.09 7.93
C ARG A 52 -9.69 1.62 7.56
N GLY A 53 -8.47 1.13 7.27
CA GLY A 53 -8.17 -0.29 7.09
C GLY A 53 -8.24 -1.13 8.37
N GLY A 54 -8.39 -0.48 9.53
CA GLY A 54 -8.62 -1.14 10.81
C GLY A 54 -7.37 -1.44 11.62
N ALA A 55 -6.23 -0.79 11.34
CA ALA A 55 -5.03 -0.89 12.17
C ALA A 55 -5.33 -0.52 13.63
N GLY A 56 -4.76 -1.26 14.57
CA GLY A 56 -4.96 -1.03 16.00
C GLY A 56 -4.23 0.22 16.51
N LEU A 57 -3.06 0.50 15.95
CA LEU A 57 -2.26 1.68 16.23
C LEU A 57 -1.59 2.14 14.92
N VAL A 58 -1.62 3.45 14.67
CA VAL A 58 -0.93 4.07 13.54
C VAL A 58 0.02 5.14 14.03
N THR A 59 1.25 5.09 13.59
CA THR A 59 2.24 6.17 13.76
C THR A 59 2.70 6.64 12.39
N VAL A 60 2.65 7.95 12.15
CA VAL A 60 3.16 8.54 10.93
C VAL A 60 4.52 9.17 11.22
N ALA A 61 5.58 8.59 10.66
CA ALA A 61 6.93 9.11 10.72
C ALA A 61 7.20 9.97 9.48
N CYS A 62 7.50 11.25 9.69
CA CYS A 62 7.74 12.23 8.64
C CYS A 62 8.88 13.18 9.02
N PRO A 63 9.46 13.91 8.06
CA PRO A 63 10.45 14.93 8.37
C PRO A 63 9.95 15.93 9.43
N ARG A 64 10.85 16.35 10.32
CA ARG A 64 10.52 17.24 11.45
C ARG A 64 9.83 18.54 11.02
N ASP A 65 10.21 19.10 9.89
CA ASP A 65 9.68 20.37 9.39
C ASP A 65 8.23 20.31 8.90
N VAL A 66 7.67 19.11 8.73
CA VAL A 66 6.26 18.90 8.36
C VAL A 66 5.46 18.17 9.44
N GLN A 67 6.09 17.79 10.56
CA GLN A 67 5.45 16.95 11.58
C GLN A 67 4.20 17.60 12.18
N ASP A 68 4.23 18.90 12.49
CA ASP A 68 3.07 19.60 13.08
C ASP A 68 1.89 19.67 12.10
N VAL A 69 2.19 19.85 10.80
CA VAL A 69 1.16 19.85 9.75
C VAL A 69 0.54 18.46 9.62
N VAL A 70 1.36 17.41 9.65
CA VAL A 70 0.88 16.01 9.59
C VAL A 70 0.07 15.69 10.85
N ALA A 71 0.53 16.08 12.04
CA ALA A 71 -0.18 15.85 13.29
C ALA A 71 -1.59 16.52 13.32
N ALA A 72 -1.72 17.68 12.70
CA ALA A 72 -3.01 18.35 12.55
C ALA A 72 -3.97 17.66 11.55
N GLY A 73 -3.47 16.73 10.74
CA GLY A 73 -4.24 16.06 9.70
C GLY A 73 -5.25 15.03 10.19
N ASP A 74 -5.00 14.39 11.33
CA ASP A 74 -5.95 13.47 11.99
C ASP A 74 -5.55 13.22 13.46
N PRO A 75 -6.48 13.33 14.42
CA PRO A 75 -6.19 13.11 15.84
C PRO A 75 -6.03 11.64 16.22
N CYS A 76 -6.30 10.69 15.33
CA CYS A 76 -6.33 9.27 15.64
C CYS A 76 -4.99 8.55 15.39
N PHE A 77 -4.02 9.18 14.73
CA PHE A 77 -2.67 8.64 14.62
C PHE A 77 -1.66 9.46 15.44
N MET A 78 -0.59 8.81 15.82
CA MET A 78 0.58 9.44 16.44
C MET A 78 1.53 9.92 15.35
N THR A 79 2.37 10.91 15.64
CA THR A 79 3.44 11.34 14.74
C THR A 79 4.82 11.12 15.34
N TYR A 80 5.82 10.92 14.48
CA TYR A 80 7.21 10.76 14.86
C TYR A 80 8.10 11.55 13.90
N ALA A 81 9.04 12.34 14.41
CA ALA A 81 10.01 13.03 13.58
C ALA A 81 11.08 12.06 13.10
N LEU A 82 11.22 11.91 11.77
CA LEU A 82 12.28 11.07 11.19
C LEU A 82 13.66 11.58 11.60
N THR A 83 14.55 10.63 11.87
CA THR A 83 15.99 10.81 12.00
C THR A 83 16.67 10.24 10.76
N ASP A 84 17.98 10.39 10.66
CA ASP A 84 18.76 9.84 9.53
C ASP A 84 18.94 8.31 9.61
N ARG A 85 18.47 7.66 10.69
CA ARG A 85 18.64 6.24 10.94
C ARG A 85 17.31 5.52 11.06
N ALA A 86 17.15 4.46 10.30
CA ALA A 86 15.97 3.59 10.39
C ALA A 86 15.87 2.84 11.74
N GLY A 87 17.00 2.60 12.41
CA GLY A 87 17.04 1.95 13.73
C GLY A 87 16.42 2.76 14.88
N ASP A 88 16.20 4.06 14.68
CA ASP A 88 15.56 4.93 15.68
C ASP A 88 14.03 4.94 15.56
N LEU A 89 13.47 4.27 14.56
CA LEU A 89 12.03 4.23 14.31
C LEU A 89 11.28 3.52 15.47
N PRO A 90 10.05 3.97 15.79
CA PRO A 90 9.24 3.31 16.80
C PRO A 90 8.90 1.87 16.39
N LYS A 91 8.69 1.01 17.39
CA LYS A 91 8.31 -0.38 17.17
C LYS A 91 7.03 -0.47 16.34
N ALA A 92 7.06 -1.28 15.29
CA ALA A 92 5.95 -1.54 14.40
C ALA A 92 5.87 -3.04 14.06
N ASP A 93 4.67 -3.50 13.73
CA ASP A 93 4.44 -4.84 13.21
C ASP A 93 4.49 -4.84 11.67
N VAL A 94 4.13 -3.70 11.05
CA VAL A 94 4.15 -3.47 9.60
C VAL A 94 4.63 -2.05 9.32
N VAL A 95 5.39 -1.88 8.24
CA VAL A 95 5.79 -0.56 7.71
C VAL A 95 5.13 -0.31 6.34
N ALA A 96 4.56 0.87 6.16
CA ALA A 96 4.22 1.46 4.87
C ALA A 96 5.20 2.58 4.57
N VAL A 97 5.89 2.54 3.44
CA VAL A 97 6.94 3.52 3.12
C VAL A 97 6.82 4.06 1.70
N GLY A 98 7.00 5.37 1.56
CA GLY A 98 7.19 6.01 0.26
C GLY A 98 6.27 7.16 -0.10
N PRO A 99 4.97 7.18 0.24
CA PRO A 99 4.07 8.25 -0.17
C PRO A 99 4.62 9.64 0.16
N GLY A 100 4.97 10.43 -0.87
CA GLY A 100 5.46 11.79 -0.72
C GLY A 100 6.75 11.95 0.09
N LEU A 101 7.60 10.93 0.16
CA LEU A 101 8.82 10.94 0.97
C LEU A 101 9.95 11.76 0.32
N GLY A 102 9.90 11.90 -1.01
CA GLY A 102 10.90 12.60 -1.81
C GLY A 102 12.05 11.69 -2.27
N LEU A 103 12.61 12.01 -3.42
CA LEU A 103 13.64 11.19 -4.08
C LEU A 103 14.97 11.10 -3.31
N HIS A 104 15.22 12.02 -2.38
CA HIS A 104 16.44 12.02 -1.56
C HIS A 104 16.43 11.01 -0.42
N ALA A 105 15.30 10.37 -0.16
CA ALA A 105 15.16 9.39 0.92
C ALA A 105 15.69 7.98 0.57
N GLY A 106 16.33 7.79 -0.59
CA GLY A 106 16.74 6.47 -1.08
C GLY A 106 17.65 5.69 -0.13
N ASP A 107 18.64 6.36 0.48
CA ASP A 107 19.55 5.71 1.44
C ASP A 107 18.82 5.29 2.70
N PHE A 108 17.96 6.15 3.24
CA PHE A 108 17.11 5.83 4.39
C PHE A 108 16.16 4.66 4.09
N VAL A 109 15.54 4.64 2.92
CA VAL A 109 14.65 3.54 2.51
C VAL A 109 15.43 2.23 2.44
N ARG A 110 16.64 2.22 1.87
CA ARG A 110 17.49 1.02 1.83
C ARG A 110 17.88 0.55 3.22
N ASP A 111 18.26 1.47 4.11
CA ASP A 111 18.58 1.17 5.51
C ASP A 111 17.36 0.57 6.24
N LEU A 112 16.17 1.17 6.08
CA LEU A 112 14.93 0.66 6.62
C LEU A 112 14.64 -0.77 6.13
N LEU A 113 14.73 -1.00 4.83
CA LEU A 113 14.44 -2.30 4.23
C LEU A 113 15.46 -3.38 4.64
N ALA A 114 16.67 -3.02 4.94
CA ALA A 114 17.72 -3.95 5.41
C ALA A 114 17.53 -4.35 6.88
N HIS A 115 16.98 -3.49 7.72
CA HIS A 115 16.94 -3.70 9.18
C HIS A 115 15.54 -4.02 9.73
N PHE A 116 14.48 -3.63 9.03
CA PHE A 116 13.13 -3.94 9.50
C PHE A 116 12.76 -5.40 9.19
N ALA A 117 12.45 -6.17 10.23
CA ALA A 117 12.19 -7.62 10.16
C ALA A 117 10.69 -7.98 9.96
N GLY A 118 9.80 -7.01 9.81
CA GLY A 118 8.37 -7.21 9.56
C GLY A 118 7.97 -7.04 8.10
N PRO A 119 6.69 -7.31 7.75
CA PRO A 119 6.13 -7.02 6.44
C PRO A 119 6.20 -5.54 6.08
N VAL A 120 6.44 -5.25 4.80
CA VAL A 120 6.50 -3.86 4.29
C VAL A 120 5.59 -3.66 3.09
N VAL A 121 4.99 -2.47 3.00
CA VAL A 121 4.33 -1.97 1.78
C VAL A 121 5.18 -0.84 1.23
N ILE A 122 5.62 -0.97 -0.02
CA ILE A 122 6.55 -0.06 -0.69
C ILE A 122 5.83 0.59 -1.86
N ASP A 123 5.71 1.92 -1.83
CA ASP A 123 4.98 2.69 -2.84
C ASP A 123 5.75 3.96 -3.25
N ALA A 124 5.36 4.57 -4.32
CA ALA A 124 5.77 5.90 -4.75
C ALA A 124 7.30 6.11 -4.71
N ASP A 125 7.78 7.13 -3.98
CA ASP A 125 9.20 7.50 -3.96
C ASP A 125 10.10 6.39 -3.42
N ALA A 126 9.60 5.51 -2.54
CA ALA A 126 10.38 4.39 -2.04
C ALA A 126 10.65 3.32 -3.11
N LEU A 127 9.80 3.19 -4.12
CA LEU A 127 10.04 2.30 -5.24
C LEU A 127 11.27 2.70 -6.06
N ALA A 128 11.58 4.00 -6.11
CA ALA A 128 12.76 4.50 -6.82
C ALA A 128 14.09 4.14 -6.11
N ALA A 129 14.05 3.81 -4.82
CA ALA A 129 15.21 3.36 -4.06
C ALA A 129 15.59 1.89 -4.31
N LEU A 130 14.69 1.14 -4.96
CA LEU A 130 14.83 -0.29 -5.16
C LEU A 130 15.72 -0.58 -6.38
N VAL A 131 16.58 -1.59 -6.23
CA VAL A 131 17.40 -2.11 -7.32
C VAL A 131 16.90 -3.52 -7.64
N PRO A 132 16.43 -3.79 -8.86
CA PRO A 132 16.02 -5.14 -9.26
C PRO A 132 17.12 -6.17 -8.99
N GLY A 133 16.76 -7.35 -8.50
CA GLY A 133 17.69 -8.38 -8.08
C GLY A 133 18.25 -8.20 -6.66
N SER A 134 17.91 -7.11 -5.97
CA SER A 134 18.38 -6.87 -4.60
C SER A 134 17.29 -7.07 -3.52
N PHE A 135 16.12 -7.57 -3.91
CA PHE A 135 14.99 -7.76 -3.01
C PHE A 135 15.04 -9.02 -2.12
N ALA A 136 16.18 -9.72 -2.08
CA ALA A 136 16.32 -10.93 -1.26
C ALA A 136 16.09 -10.63 0.23
N ARG A 137 14.82 -10.37 0.58
CA ARG A 137 14.37 -10.19 1.95
C ARG A 137 13.88 -11.52 2.52
N SER A 138 14.20 -11.76 3.78
CA SER A 138 13.62 -12.87 4.55
C SER A 138 12.16 -12.61 4.99
N VAL A 139 11.62 -11.42 4.72
CA VAL A 139 10.29 -10.97 5.15
C VAL A 139 9.46 -10.45 3.97
N PRO A 140 8.14 -10.64 4.04
CA PRO A 140 7.23 -10.28 2.95
C PRO A 140 7.28 -8.79 2.59
N ALA A 141 7.24 -8.51 1.28
CA ALA A 141 7.09 -7.15 0.75
C ALA A 141 5.93 -7.10 -0.26
N VAL A 142 5.11 -6.06 -0.15
CA VAL A 142 4.07 -5.70 -1.13
C VAL A 142 4.51 -4.42 -1.82
N LEU A 143 4.70 -4.49 -3.13
CA LEU A 143 5.03 -3.33 -3.97
C LEU A 143 3.78 -2.87 -4.70
N THR A 144 3.53 -1.56 -4.74
CA THR A 144 2.30 -1.00 -5.33
C THR A 144 2.57 0.00 -6.47
N PRO A 145 3.40 -0.34 -7.47
CA PRO A 145 3.73 0.59 -8.55
C PRO A 145 2.51 0.91 -9.44
N HIS A 146 2.44 2.15 -9.93
CA HIS A 146 1.70 2.46 -11.14
C HIS A 146 2.52 2.06 -12.40
N PRO A 147 1.93 1.99 -13.62
CA PRO A 147 2.66 1.52 -14.80
C PRO A 147 3.99 2.25 -15.08
N GLY A 148 4.07 3.55 -14.81
CA GLY A 148 5.29 4.32 -15.01
C GLY A 148 6.39 3.99 -13.98
N GLU A 149 6.04 3.70 -12.73
CA GLU A 149 6.97 3.22 -11.69
C GLU A 149 7.44 1.81 -12.01
N PHE A 150 6.52 0.94 -12.42
CA PHE A 150 6.86 -0.42 -12.79
C PHE A 150 7.76 -0.49 -14.03
N ALA A 151 7.50 0.34 -15.03
CA ALA A 151 8.35 0.48 -16.21
C ALA A 151 9.81 0.79 -15.85
N ARG A 152 10.03 1.69 -14.89
CA ARG A 152 11.36 2.00 -14.34
C ARG A 152 11.98 0.80 -13.60
N LEU A 153 11.20 0.11 -12.78
CA LEU A 153 11.66 -1.07 -12.06
C LEU A 153 12.11 -2.20 -12.99
N VAL A 154 11.41 -2.42 -14.10
CA VAL A 154 11.74 -3.51 -15.04
C VAL A 154 12.64 -3.04 -16.20
N GLY A 155 12.98 -1.77 -16.27
CA GLY A 155 13.82 -1.20 -17.34
C GLY A 155 13.18 -1.31 -18.72
N ARG A 156 11.84 -1.14 -18.82
CA ARG A 156 11.06 -1.25 -20.06
C ARG A 156 10.22 0.00 -20.30
N PRO A 157 9.84 0.30 -21.56
CA PRO A 157 8.87 1.35 -21.84
C PRO A 157 7.51 1.07 -21.21
N VAL A 158 6.76 2.13 -20.84
CA VAL A 158 5.40 2.00 -20.29
C VAL A 158 4.44 1.30 -21.27
N THR A 159 4.64 1.49 -22.57
CA THR A 159 3.89 0.82 -23.62
C THR A 159 3.98 -0.69 -23.55
N ASP A 160 5.18 -1.23 -23.30
CA ASP A 160 5.41 -2.67 -23.15
C ASP A 160 4.75 -3.21 -21.88
N VAL A 161 4.83 -2.45 -20.78
CA VAL A 161 4.13 -2.78 -19.52
C VAL A 161 2.62 -2.86 -19.75
N GLN A 162 2.04 -1.91 -20.48
CA GLN A 162 0.61 -1.88 -20.75
C GLN A 162 0.17 -2.99 -21.73
N ALA A 163 1.06 -3.42 -22.63
CA ALA A 163 0.77 -4.51 -23.56
C ALA A 163 0.71 -5.89 -22.90
N ASP A 164 1.51 -6.10 -21.82
CA ASP A 164 1.57 -7.36 -21.09
C ASP A 164 1.69 -7.13 -19.57
N ARG A 165 0.64 -6.54 -18.98
CA ARG A 165 0.59 -6.20 -17.56
C ARG A 165 0.73 -7.43 -16.66
N GLU A 166 -0.02 -8.49 -16.96
CA GLU A 166 -0.06 -9.70 -16.16
C GLU A 166 1.26 -10.48 -16.27
N GLY A 167 1.73 -10.76 -17.50
CA GLY A 167 2.93 -11.54 -17.70
C GLY A 167 4.16 -10.91 -17.07
N LEU A 168 4.34 -9.58 -17.25
CA LEU A 168 5.46 -8.86 -16.65
C LEU A 168 5.36 -8.79 -15.12
N ALA A 169 4.13 -8.59 -14.58
CA ALA A 169 3.92 -8.56 -13.14
C ALA A 169 4.24 -9.91 -12.49
N VAL A 170 3.76 -11.01 -13.08
CA VAL A 170 4.01 -12.39 -12.59
C VAL A 170 5.50 -12.72 -12.65
N ALA A 171 6.16 -12.40 -13.76
CA ALA A 171 7.60 -12.67 -13.92
C ALA A 171 8.42 -11.91 -12.87
N PHE A 172 8.13 -10.63 -12.67
CA PHE A 172 8.80 -9.78 -11.68
C PHE A 172 8.57 -10.29 -10.26
N ALA A 173 7.31 -10.51 -9.86
CA ALA A 173 6.97 -10.98 -8.51
C ALA A 173 7.66 -12.31 -8.18
N ARG A 174 7.71 -13.23 -9.14
CA ARG A 174 8.39 -14.53 -9.01
C ARG A 174 9.90 -14.39 -8.85
N THR A 175 10.52 -13.51 -9.63
CA THR A 175 11.97 -13.32 -9.62
C THR A 175 12.42 -12.64 -8.32
N GLU A 176 11.68 -11.63 -7.88
CA GLU A 176 12.04 -10.82 -6.71
C GLU A 176 11.50 -11.41 -5.39
N GLY A 177 10.62 -12.43 -5.43
CA GLY A 177 10.03 -13.02 -4.22
C GLY A 177 9.11 -12.05 -3.46
N VAL A 178 8.37 -11.21 -4.17
CA VAL A 178 7.49 -10.18 -3.62
C VAL A 178 6.05 -10.34 -4.07
N VAL A 179 5.12 -9.69 -3.37
CA VAL A 179 3.78 -9.45 -3.91
C VAL A 179 3.81 -8.14 -4.70
N LEU A 180 3.39 -8.18 -5.95
CA LEU A 180 3.26 -7.00 -6.80
C LEU A 180 1.77 -6.66 -7.01
N LEU A 181 1.41 -5.42 -6.72
CA LEU A 181 0.13 -4.82 -7.06
C LEU A 181 0.37 -3.76 -8.14
N LEU A 182 0.19 -4.11 -9.40
CA LEU A 182 0.35 -3.20 -10.53
C LEU A 182 -0.92 -2.38 -10.72
N LYS A 183 -0.89 -1.13 -10.25
CA LYS A 183 -2.01 -0.18 -10.28
C LYS A 183 -2.50 0.11 -11.71
N GLY A 184 -3.78 0.45 -11.85
CA GLY A 184 -4.42 0.87 -13.11
C GLY A 184 -5.80 0.24 -13.29
N SER A 185 -6.46 0.53 -14.40
CA SER A 185 -7.69 -0.17 -14.78
C SER A 185 -7.38 -1.67 -14.90
N GLY A 186 -8.15 -2.52 -14.19
CA GLY A 186 -7.78 -3.91 -14.04
C GLY A 186 -6.45 -4.07 -13.26
N THR A 187 -6.37 -3.53 -12.04
CA THR A 187 -5.20 -3.70 -11.17
C THR A 187 -4.86 -5.19 -11.03
N VAL A 188 -3.62 -5.56 -11.34
CA VAL A 188 -3.12 -6.93 -11.23
C VAL A 188 -2.43 -7.11 -9.89
N VAL A 189 -2.79 -8.15 -9.14
CA VAL A 189 -2.11 -8.55 -7.90
C VAL A 189 -1.54 -9.95 -8.10
N THR A 190 -0.26 -10.15 -7.80
CA THR A 190 0.41 -11.45 -7.95
C THR A 190 1.56 -11.62 -6.98
N ASP A 191 1.81 -12.86 -6.56
CA ASP A 191 3.02 -13.30 -5.85
C ASP A 191 3.98 -14.15 -6.74
N GLY A 192 3.69 -14.18 -8.05
CA GLY A 192 4.42 -14.96 -9.01
C GLY A 192 3.93 -16.42 -9.16
N VAL A 193 3.05 -16.89 -8.27
CA VAL A 193 2.40 -18.22 -8.32
C VAL A 193 0.89 -18.06 -8.48
N ARG A 194 0.31 -17.11 -7.76
CA ARG A 194 -1.11 -16.75 -7.83
C ARG A 194 -1.28 -15.39 -8.50
N VAL A 195 -2.40 -15.19 -9.17
CA VAL A 195 -2.77 -13.90 -9.77
C VAL A 195 -4.26 -13.64 -9.61
N THR A 196 -4.60 -12.39 -9.36
CA THR A 196 -5.97 -11.87 -9.45
C THR A 196 -5.98 -10.53 -10.16
N THR A 197 -7.09 -10.23 -10.84
CA THR A 197 -7.32 -8.94 -11.48
C THR A 197 -8.50 -8.26 -10.81
N ASN A 198 -8.27 -7.09 -10.23
CA ASN A 198 -9.31 -6.32 -9.57
C ASN A 198 -10.29 -5.73 -10.58
N THR A 199 -11.58 -5.90 -10.33
CA THR A 199 -12.68 -5.46 -11.18
C THR A 199 -13.44 -4.25 -10.65
N THR A 200 -13.07 -3.74 -9.45
CA THR A 200 -13.68 -2.56 -8.83
C THR A 200 -12.89 -1.30 -9.14
N GLY A 201 -13.53 -0.15 -9.00
CA GLY A 201 -12.95 1.16 -9.25
C GLY A 201 -13.44 1.79 -10.57
N ASN A 202 -13.26 3.09 -10.68
CA ASN A 202 -13.74 3.89 -11.78
C ASN A 202 -12.72 5.00 -12.16
N PRO A 203 -12.88 5.66 -13.33
CA PRO A 203 -11.94 6.69 -13.78
C PRO A 203 -11.79 7.90 -12.85
N GLY A 204 -12.78 8.21 -12.01
CA GLY A 204 -12.69 9.29 -11.01
C GLY A 204 -11.57 9.09 -9.99
N MET A 205 -11.13 7.84 -9.80
CA MET A 205 -9.99 7.52 -8.92
C MET A 205 -8.62 7.92 -9.50
N ALA A 206 -8.57 8.40 -10.75
CA ALA A 206 -7.34 8.91 -11.37
C ALA A 206 -7.01 10.32 -10.87
N THR A 207 -6.90 10.48 -9.54
CA THR A 207 -6.56 11.73 -8.85
C THR A 207 -5.46 11.49 -7.82
N GLY A 208 -4.73 12.56 -7.47
CA GLY A 208 -3.64 12.46 -6.49
C GLY A 208 -4.11 12.00 -5.10
N GLY A 209 -3.30 11.20 -4.44
CA GLY A 209 -3.56 10.72 -3.07
C GLY A 209 -4.31 9.39 -2.98
N CYS A 210 -4.98 8.91 -4.03
CA CYS A 210 -5.67 7.62 -4.01
C CYS A 210 -4.70 6.45 -3.75
N GLY A 211 -3.50 6.48 -4.34
CA GLY A 211 -2.45 5.49 -4.07
C GLY A 211 -1.99 5.49 -2.62
N ASP A 212 -1.86 6.67 -2.01
CA ASP A 212 -1.42 6.82 -0.63
C ASP A 212 -2.42 6.15 0.34
N VAL A 213 -3.74 6.32 0.08
CA VAL A 213 -4.81 5.64 0.83
C VAL A 213 -4.68 4.12 0.69
N LEU A 214 -4.44 3.60 -0.52
CA LEU A 214 -4.28 2.18 -0.78
C LEU A 214 -3.08 1.59 -0.02
N THR A 215 -1.96 2.30 0.00
CA THR A 215 -0.74 1.90 0.71
C THR A 215 -0.99 1.73 2.21
N GLY A 216 -1.64 2.71 2.84
CA GLY A 216 -2.04 2.61 4.24
C GLY A 216 -3.04 1.49 4.51
N LEU A 217 -4.03 1.32 3.65
CA LEU A 217 -5.03 0.26 3.74
C LEU A 217 -4.37 -1.13 3.73
N ILE A 218 -3.48 -1.40 2.77
CA ILE A 218 -2.79 -2.69 2.68
C ILE A 218 -1.94 -2.95 3.93
N ALA A 219 -1.23 -1.93 4.43
CA ALA A 219 -0.44 -2.07 5.65
C ALA A 219 -1.30 -2.43 6.87
N ALA A 220 -2.51 -1.87 6.98
CA ALA A 220 -3.45 -2.23 8.04
C ALA A 220 -3.96 -3.67 7.92
N LEU A 221 -4.20 -4.15 6.70
CA LEU A 221 -4.63 -5.52 6.45
C LEU A 221 -3.52 -6.53 6.81
N LEU A 222 -2.27 -6.23 6.47
CA LEU A 222 -1.10 -6.99 6.91
C LEU A 222 -0.97 -7.01 8.44
N GLY A 223 -1.15 -5.85 9.08
CA GLY A 223 -1.09 -5.71 10.54
C GLY A 223 -2.15 -6.52 11.28
N GLN A 224 -3.26 -6.81 10.63
CA GLN A 224 -4.34 -7.68 11.13
C GLN A 224 -4.10 -9.16 10.80
N GLY A 225 -2.94 -9.51 10.24
CA GLY A 225 -2.51 -10.89 10.03
C GLY A 225 -2.92 -11.50 8.70
N LEU A 226 -3.46 -10.74 7.75
CA LEU A 226 -3.66 -11.27 6.39
C LEU A 226 -2.29 -11.55 5.75
N PRO A 227 -2.14 -12.69 5.06
CA PRO A 227 -0.98 -12.94 4.23
C PRO A 227 -0.84 -11.87 3.13
N PRO A 228 0.37 -11.61 2.62
CA PRO A 228 0.64 -10.47 1.73
C PRO A 228 -0.19 -10.42 0.45
N PHE A 229 -0.39 -11.57 -0.22
CA PHE A 229 -1.21 -11.64 -1.43
C PHE A 229 -2.67 -11.28 -1.11
N GLU A 230 -3.23 -11.86 -0.04
CA GLU A 230 -4.59 -11.63 0.41
C GLU A 230 -4.80 -10.17 0.86
N ALA A 231 -3.83 -9.59 1.57
CA ALA A 231 -3.87 -8.19 1.97
C ALA A 231 -3.86 -7.24 0.76
N ALA A 232 -3.03 -7.52 -0.25
CA ALA A 232 -2.99 -6.75 -1.47
C ALA A 232 -4.26 -6.91 -2.30
N ALA A 233 -4.81 -8.13 -2.44
CA ALA A 233 -6.02 -8.41 -3.20
C ALA A 233 -7.26 -7.77 -2.55
N LEU A 234 -7.46 -7.95 -1.23
CA LEU A 234 -8.55 -7.29 -0.50
C LEU A 234 -8.38 -5.77 -0.52
N GLY A 235 -7.16 -5.28 -0.33
CA GLY A 235 -6.84 -3.86 -0.40
C GLY A 235 -7.23 -3.23 -1.74
N ALA A 236 -6.85 -3.86 -2.85
CA ALA A 236 -7.22 -3.41 -4.19
C ALA A 236 -8.73 -3.40 -4.39
N TRP A 237 -9.41 -4.47 -3.98
CA TRP A 237 -10.85 -4.59 -4.13
C TRP A 237 -11.60 -3.55 -3.29
N ALA A 238 -11.28 -3.44 -1.99
CA ALA A 238 -11.97 -2.52 -1.08
C ALA A 238 -11.73 -1.05 -1.46
N HIS A 239 -10.51 -0.72 -1.91
CA HIS A 239 -10.15 0.60 -2.40
C HIS A 239 -10.96 0.96 -3.67
N GLY A 240 -11.01 0.06 -4.65
CA GLY A 240 -11.81 0.27 -5.85
C GLY A 240 -13.32 0.38 -5.53
N ARG A 241 -13.82 -0.50 -4.65
CA ARG A 241 -15.22 -0.47 -4.21
C ARG A 241 -15.57 0.83 -3.48
N ALA A 242 -14.67 1.35 -2.65
CA ALA A 242 -14.84 2.66 -2.02
C ALA A 242 -14.94 3.78 -3.06
N GLY A 243 -14.11 3.73 -4.11
CA GLY A 243 -14.19 4.64 -5.25
C GLY A 243 -15.53 4.56 -5.98
N ASP A 244 -16.06 3.35 -6.21
CA ASP A 244 -17.37 3.17 -6.86
C ASP A 244 -18.50 3.77 -6.01
N LEU A 245 -18.47 3.54 -4.69
CA LEU A 245 -19.44 4.12 -3.77
C LEU A 245 -19.34 5.65 -3.72
N ALA A 246 -18.12 6.19 -3.73
CA ALA A 246 -17.88 7.62 -3.78
C ALA A 246 -18.41 8.25 -5.08
N ALA A 247 -18.14 7.63 -6.23
CA ALA A 247 -18.59 8.13 -7.53
C ALA A 247 -20.12 8.23 -7.64
N VAL A 248 -20.85 7.31 -7.02
CA VAL A 248 -22.32 7.41 -6.93
C VAL A 248 -22.78 8.69 -6.21
N ARG A 249 -22.00 9.14 -5.23
CA ARG A 249 -22.37 10.28 -4.38
C ARG A 249 -21.89 11.63 -4.92
N VAL A 250 -20.64 11.70 -5.39
CA VAL A 250 -20.00 12.96 -5.79
C VAL A 250 -19.72 13.06 -7.30
N GLY A 251 -19.96 11.97 -8.04
CA GLY A 251 -19.58 11.86 -9.45
C GLY A 251 -18.07 11.60 -9.63
N GLU A 252 -17.69 11.07 -10.79
CA GLU A 252 -16.28 10.76 -11.10
C GLU A 252 -15.40 12.01 -11.20
N VAL A 253 -15.95 13.12 -11.72
CA VAL A 253 -15.21 14.37 -11.97
C VAL A 253 -14.75 15.03 -10.67
N SER A 254 -15.54 14.93 -9.60
CA SER A 254 -15.28 15.61 -8.32
C SER A 254 -14.68 14.68 -7.26
N LEU A 255 -14.45 13.42 -7.59
CA LEU A 255 -13.94 12.43 -6.65
C LEU A 255 -12.50 12.75 -6.23
N THR A 256 -12.24 12.68 -4.94
CA THR A 256 -10.94 12.90 -4.32
C THR A 256 -10.54 11.70 -3.45
N ALA A 257 -9.28 11.65 -3.02
CA ALA A 257 -8.79 10.62 -2.09
C ALA A 257 -9.52 10.67 -0.71
N VAL A 258 -10.07 11.82 -0.32
CA VAL A 258 -10.85 11.95 0.92
C VAL A 258 -12.19 11.23 0.78
N ASP A 259 -12.82 11.30 -0.38
CA ASP A 259 -14.07 10.58 -0.63
C ASP A 259 -13.86 9.06 -0.57
N LEU A 260 -12.70 8.55 -1.03
CA LEU A 260 -12.33 7.15 -0.84
C LEU A 260 -12.25 6.77 0.64
N LEU A 261 -11.56 7.57 1.45
CA LEU A 261 -11.44 7.33 2.90
C LEU A 261 -12.80 7.26 3.60
N ASP A 262 -13.74 8.10 3.19
CA ASP A 262 -15.08 8.15 3.77
C ASP A 262 -15.94 6.92 3.39
N HIS A 263 -15.66 6.30 2.26
CA HIS A 263 -16.40 5.12 1.77
C HIS A 263 -15.69 3.78 2.04
N LEU A 264 -14.41 3.77 2.48
CA LEU A 264 -13.70 2.54 2.85
C LEU A 264 -14.44 1.67 3.88
N PRO A 265 -15.07 2.23 4.96
CA PRO A 265 -15.80 1.41 5.90
C PRO A 265 -16.95 0.62 5.26
N ALA A 266 -17.72 1.26 4.37
CA ALA A 266 -18.81 0.61 3.66
C ALA A 266 -18.30 -0.47 2.68
N ALA A 267 -17.17 -0.22 2.01
CA ALA A 267 -16.53 -1.20 1.14
C ALA A 267 -16.06 -2.44 1.91
N LEU A 268 -15.41 -2.25 3.06
CA LEU A 268 -14.96 -3.37 3.91
C LEU A 268 -16.13 -4.18 4.49
N ILE A 269 -17.24 -3.54 4.87
CA ILE A 269 -18.45 -4.25 5.28
C ILE A 269 -18.99 -5.12 4.13
N ALA A 270 -18.95 -4.61 2.89
CA ALA A 270 -19.41 -5.35 1.72
C ALA A 270 -18.55 -6.58 1.40
N SER A 271 -17.27 -6.61 1.76
CA SER A 271 -16.39 -7.78 1.55
C SER A 271 -16.78 -8.98 2.43
N HIS A 272 -17.60 -8.77 3.48
CA HIS A 272 -18.08 -9.83 4.37
C HIS A 272 -19.40 -10.48 3.92
N ARG A 273 -20.03 -9.95 2.87
CA ARG A 273 -21.26 -10.50 2.29
C ARG A 273 -20.96 -11.33 1.06
#